data_e7cbf7b5e505fce9efb3b305ad3763da
#
_entry.id   e7cbf7b5e505fce9efb3b305ad3763da
#
_cell.length_a   1.000
_cell.length_b   1.000
_cell.length_c   1.000
_cell.angle_alpha   90.00
_cell.angle_beta   90.00
_cell.angle_gamma   90.00
#
_symmetry.space_group_name_H-M   'P 1'
#
loop_
_entity.id
_entity.type
_entity.pdbx_description
1 polymer ?
#
loop_
_entity_poly.entity_id
_entity_poly.type
_entity_poly.pdbx_seq_one_letter_code
_entity_poly.pdbx_strand_id
1 'polypeptide(L)'
;MIEKNKLRSNLKNLDYKDFALSEINIKFLNTLIHQKKVCTYIPNKMEININNYLVSFSELQTTYLDDDMLNICLLNEPFVENKYKIAEPAIKIPVTDTQVFLIPGLGFTKEGIRLGRGKGLYDKLLSKYSTALKIGICAKKNLLDEIPMKEHDILMDYVLTENENFKIH
;
A
#
# COMPACT_ATOMS: atom_id res chain seq x y z
N MET A 1 -15.54 2.57 -22.43
CA MET A 1 -14.56 3.02 -21.41
C MET A 1 -14.89 2.33 -20.09
N ILE A 2 -13.95 1.59 -19.51
CA ILE A 2 -14.15 0.95 -18.20
C ILE A 2 -14.04 2.04 -17.13
N GLU A 3 -15.08 2.21 -16.32
CA GLU A 3 -15.05 3.19 -15.24
C GLU A 3 -14.46 2.59 -13.96
N LYS A 4 -13.60 3.34 -13.25
CA LYS A 4 -13.02 2.93 -11.94
C LYS A 4 -14.09 2.48 -10.93
N ASN A 5 -15.28 3.07 -10.98
CA ASN A 5 -16.39 2.71 -10.08
C ASN A 5 -16.93 1.30 -10.35
N LYS A 6 -17.00 0.90 -11.62
CA LYS A 6 -17.40 -0.47 -12.01
C LYS A 6 -16.36 -1.48 -11.55
N LEU A 7 -15.07 -1.19 -11.73
CA LEU A 7 -13.99 -2.04 -11.21
C LEU A 7 -14.06 -2.20 -9.68
N ARG A 8 -14.27 -1.10 -8.94
CA ARG A 8 -14.41 -1.14 -7.48
C ARG A 8 -15.61 -1.99 -7.04
N SER A 9 -16.74 -1.93 -7.76
CA SER A 9 -17.93 -2.73 -7.42
C SER A 9 -17.69 -4.23 -7.55
N ASN A 10 -16.87 -4.64 -8.50
CA ASN A 10 -16.52 -6.04 -8.73
C ASN A 10 -15.53 -6.59 -7.67
N LEU A 11 -14.82 -5.71 -6.96
CA LEU A 11 -13.77 -6.05 -5.99
C LEU A 11 -14.18 -5.77 -4.53
N LYS A 12 -15.48 -5.77 -4.22
CA LYS A 12 -15.99 -5.41 -2.87
C LYS A 12 -15.78 -6.48 -1.80
N ASN A 13 -15.70 -7.75 -2.16
CA ASN A 13 -15.65 -8.87 -1.22
C ASN A 13 -14.32 -9.61 -1.35
N LEU A 14 -13.23 -8.92 -1.01
CA LEU A 14 -11.88 -9.49 -1.06
C LEU A 14 -11.59 -10.26 0.23
N ASP A 15 -11.12 -11.48 0.09
CA ASP A 15 -10.58 -12.31 1.17
C ASP A 15 -9.16 -12.72 0.81
N TYR A 16 -8.24 -12.57 1.75
CA TYR A 16 -6.81 -12.85 1.58
C TYR A 16 -6.28 -13.85 2.59
N LYS A 17 -7.15 -14.69 3.16
CA LYS A 17 -6.75 -15.72 4.17
C LYS A 17 -5.68 -16.66 3.64
N ASP A 18 -5.72 -16.97 2.34
CA ASP A 18 -4.76 -17.87 1.68
C ASP A 18 -3.59 -17.12 1.04
N PHE A 19 -3.48 -15.81 1.26
CA PHE A 19 -2.35 -15.04 0.74
C PHE A 19 -1.06 -15.42 1.47
N ALA A 20 -0.06 -15.86 0.72
CA ALA A 20 1.27 -16.12 1.23
C ALA A 20 2.32 -15.69 0.20
N LEU A 21 3.28 -14.87 0.62
CA LEU A 21 4.44 -14.55 -0.22
C LEU A 21 5.35 -15.76 -0.36
N SER A 22 5.81 -16.01 -1.59
CA SER A 22 6.90 -16.96 -1.85
C SER A 22 8.20 -16.51 -1.17
N GLU A 23 9.08 -17.46 -0.86
CA GLU A 23 10.40 -17.17 -0.29
C GLU A 23 11.21 -16.19 -1.16
N ILE A 24 11.10 -16.31 -2.48
CA ILE A 24 11.74 -15.41 -3.43
C ILE A 24 11.24 -13.97 -3.25
N ASN A 25 9.94 -13.78 -3.14
CA ASN A 25 9.35 -12.46 -2.98
C ASN A 25 9.55 -11.89 -1.56
N ILE A 26 9.61 -12.72 -0.53
CA ILE A 26 10.02 -12.29 0.81
C ILE A 26 11.45 -11.73 0.76
N LYS A 27 12.38 -12.46 0.16
CA LYS A 27 13.78 -12.02 0.00
C LYS A 27 13.87 -10.74 -0.83
N PHE A 28 13.15 -10.69 -1.96
CA PHE A 28 13.10 -9.53 -2.84
C PHE A 28 12.61 -8.27 -2.09
N LEU A 29 11.46 -8.37 -1.40
CA LEU A 29 10.90 -7.27 -0.61
C LEU A 29 11.90 -6.77 0.44
N ASN A 30 12.48 -7.70 1.22
CA ASN A 30 13.41 -7.32 2.28
C ASN A 30 14.74 -6.76 1.74
N THR A 31 15.13 -7.07 0.52
CA THR A 31 16.26 -6.40 -0.15
C THR A 31 15.92 -4.94 -0.49
N LEU A 32 14.70 -4.68 -0.96
CA LEU A 32 14.26 -3.31 -1.29
C LEU A 32 14.15 -2.40 -0.04
N ILE A 33 13.74 -2.96 1.09
CA ILE A 33 13.51 -2.22 2.34
C ILE A 33 14.71 -2.24 3.30
N HIS A 34 15.81 -2.91 2.92
CA HIS A 34 16.97 -3.11 3.80
C HIS A 34 17.51 -1.78 4.34
N GLN A 35 17.53 -1.68 5.67
CA GLN A 35 17.98 -0.48 6.41
C GLN A 35 17.28 0.83 6.02
N LYS A 36 16.04 0.75 5.52
CA LYS A 36 15.25 1.91 5.12
C LYS A 36 14.13 2.22 6.12
N LYS A 37 13.67 3.47 6.11
CA LYS A 37 12.45 3.92 6.78
C LYS A 37 11.27 3.57 5.88
N VAL A 38 10.40 2.69 6.36
CA VAL A 38 9.32 2.07 5.59
C VAL A 38 7.98 2.47 6.14
N CYS A 39 7.18 3.16 5.33
CA CYS A 39 5.78 3.40 5.62
C CYS A 39 4.96 2.23 5.07
N THR A 40 4.39 1.46 5.98
CA THR A 40 3.44 0.40 5.69
C THR A 40 2.03 0.82 6.08
N TYR A 41 1.08 -0.10 6.03
CA TYR A 41 -0.30 0.13 6.47
C TYR A 41 -0.70 -0.89 7.52
N ILE A 42 -1.66 -0.52 8.37
CA ILE A 42 -2.31 -1.45 9.29
C ILE A 42 -3.48 -2.05 8.52
N PRO A 43 -3.42 -3.35 8.17
CA PRO A 43 -4.41 -3.93 7.26
C PRO A 43 -5.78 -4.07 7.93
N ASN A 44 -6.83 -3.76 7.19
CA ASN A 44 -8.18 -4.15 7.55
C ASN A 44 -8.48 -5.58 7.02
N LYS A 45 -9.69 -6.08 7.28
CA LYS A 45 -10.12 -7.44 6.88
C LYS A 45 -10.08 -7.71 5.36
N MET A 46 -10.05 -6.65 4.55
CA MET A 46 -10.03 -6.70 3.08
C MET A 46 -8.68 -6.24 2.51
N GLU A 47 -7.62 -6.34 3.28
CA GLU A 47 -6.26 -5.96 2.87
C GLU A 47 -5.27 -7.06 3.26
N ILE A 48 -4.23 -7.20 2.44
CA ILE A 48 -3.17 -8.17 2.67
C ILE A 48 -2.33 -7.71 3.85
N ASN A 49 -2.09 -8.60 4.83
CA ASN A 49 -1.16 -8.31 5.91
C ASN A 49 0.28 -8.56 5.46
N ILE A 50 0.88 -7.56 4.84
CA ILE A 50 2.27 -7.61 4.38
C ILE A 50 3.27 -7.52 5.55
N ASN A 51 2.86 -6.98 6.69
CA ASN A 51 3.75 -6.70 7.82
C ASN A 51 4.40 -7.95 8.41
N ASN A 52 3.75 -9.11 8.27
CA ASN A 52 4.31 -10.39 8.74
C ASN A 52 5.59 -10.82 8.01
N TYR A 53 5.91 -10.21 6.87
CA TYR A 53 7.06 -10.56 6.03
C TYR A 53 8.21 -9.56 6.11
N LEU A 54 8.06 -8.49 6.91
CA LEU A 54 9.05 -7.41 7.01
C LEU A 54 10.06 -7.70 8.13
N VAL A 55 11.33 -7.84 7.79
CA VAL A 55 12.39 -8.18 8.78
C VAL A 55 13.66 -7.32 8.66
N SER A 56 13.78 -6.48 7.66
CA SER A 56 15.07 -5.86 7.30
C SER A 56 15.07 -4.33 7.25
N PHE A 57 14.09 -3.69 7.83
CA PHE A 57 13.93 -2.23 7.87
C PHE A 57 14.75 -1.58 9.01
N SER A 58 14.97 -0.26 8.93
CA SER A 58 15.52 0.55 10.03
C SER A 58 14.43 1.11 10.94
N GLU A 59 13.28 1.50 10.37
CA GLU A 59 12.14 2.08 11.08
C GLU A 59 10.84 1.73 10.35
N LEU A 60 9.81 1.32 11.11
CA LEU A 60 8.45 1.17 10.58
C LEU A 60 7.59 2.38 10.91
N GLN A 61 6.95 2.86 9.88
CA GLN A 61 6.01 3.96 9.88
C GLN A 61 4.66 3.48 9.35
N THR A 62 3.60 4.23 9.61
CA THR A 62 2.28 3.97 9.05
C THR A 62 1.54 5.26 8.77
N THR A 63 0.43 5.17 8.05
CA THR A 63 -0.43 6.32 7.80
C THR A 63 -1.46 6.50 8.91
N TYR A 64 -1.82 7.74 9.20
CA TYR A 64 -2.98 8.12 10.01
C TYR A 64 -3.76 9.23 9.34
N LEU A 65 -5.02 9.38 9.72
CA LEU A 65 -5.91 10.38 9.16
C LEU A 65 -5.94 11.62 10.04
N ASP A 66 -5.70 12.77 9.45
CA ASP A 66 -5.84 14.08 10.07
C ASP A 66 -6.57 15.01 9.08
N ASP A 67 -7.70 15.57 9.50
CA ASP A 67 -8.56 16.44 8.67
C ASP A 67 -8.78 15.95 7.23
N ASP A 68 -9.16 14.66 7.09
CA ASP A 68 -9.36 14.01 5.79
C ASP A 68 -8.11 13.92 4.89
N MET A 69 -6.93 14.08 5.47
CA MET A 69 -5.64 13.90 4.80
C MET A 69 -4.86 12.76 5.46
N LEU A 70 -4.16 11.95 4.65
CA LEU A 70 -3.19 11.00 5.19
C LEU A 70 -1.89 11.72 5.54
N ASN A 71 -1.43 11.45 6.76
CA ASN A 71 -0.12 11.82 7.28
C ASN A 71 0.61 10.56 7.73
N ILE A 72 1.89 10.68 8.07
CA ILE A 72 2.75 9.56 8.46
C ILE A 72 3.21 9.72 9.90
N CYS A 73 3.16 8.63 10.66
CA CYS A 73 3.70 8.54 12.01
C CYS A 73 4.45 7.22 12.22
N LEU A 74 5.16 7.09 13.33
CA LEU A 74 5.75 5.83 13.73
C LEU A 74 4.66 4.76 13.91
N LEU A 75 4.94 3.55 13.46
CA LEU A 75 4.08 2.40 13.72
C LEU A 75 4.30 1.93 15.15
N ASN A 76 3.35 2.16 16.03
CA ASN A 76 3.38 1.76 17.44
C ASN A 76 1.99 1.36 17.94
N GLU A 77 1.95 0.44 18.88
CA GLU A 77 0.73 0.08 19.60
C GLU A 77 0.53 0.95 20.85
N PRO A 78 -0.68 1.06 21.39
CA PRO A 78 -1.91 0.43 20.93
C PRO A 78 -2.53 1.12 19.71
N PHE A 79 -3.38 0.40 19.00
CA PHE A 79 -4.15 0.94 17.87
C PHE A 79 -5.55 1.37 18.30
N VAL A 80 -6.07 2.39 17.61
CA VAL A 80 -7.45 2.88 17.72
C VAL A 80 -8.09 2.96 16.34
N GLU A 81 -9.40 2.88 16.25
CA GLU A 81 -10.10 3.08 14.98
C GLU A 81 -10.43 4.57 14.78
N ASN A 82 -10.16 5.08 13.58
CA ASN A 82 -10.57 6.42 13.16
C ASN A 82 -12.04 6.43 12.69
N LYS A 83 -12.55 7.60 12.29
CA LYS A 83 -13.94 7.79 11.81
C LYS A 83 -14.35 6.90 10.63
N TYR A 84 -13.40 6.33 9.91
CA TYR A 84 -13.62 5.39 8.80
C TYR A 84 -13.41 3.92 9.20
N LYS A 85 -13.30 3.63 10.50
CA LYS A 85 -13.02 2.30 11.06
C LYS A 85 -11.72 1.69 10.52
N ILE A 86 -10.72 2.54 10.29
CA ILE A 86 -9.37 2.15 9.93
C ILE A 86 -8.50 2.26 11.18
N ALA A 87 -7.75 1.20 11.48
CA ALA A 87 -6.84 1.19 12.61
C ALA A 87 -5.65 2.11 12.37
N GLU A 88 -5.27 2.87 13.40
CA GLU A 88 -4.10 3.74 13.41
C GLU A 88 -3.51 3.79 14.83
N PRO A 89 -2.23 4.16 15.02
CA PRO A 89 -1.65 4.31 16.34
C PRO A 89 -2.46 5.27 17.23
N ALA A 90 -2.67 4.90 18.50
CA ALA A 90 -3.34 5.78 19.45
C ALA A 90 -2.51 7.05 19.71
N ILE A 91 -1.18 6.89 19.76
CA ILE A 91 -0.22 7.99 19.90
C ILE A 91 0.44 8.21 18.54
N LYS A 92 0.19 9.36 17.92
CA LYS A 92 0.82 9.75 16.66
C LYS A 92 2.15 10.45 16.94
N ILE A 93 3.24 9.83 16.56
CA ILE A 93 4.56 10.44 16.56
C ILE A 93 4.90 10.75 15.09
N PRO A 94 4.65 12.00 14.62
CA PRO A 94 4.79 12.35 13.21
C PRO A 94 6.22 12.16 12.70
N VAL A 95 6.34 11.73 11.45
CA VAL A 95 7.61 11.61 10.72
C VAL A 95 7.48 12.24 9.34
N THR A 96 8.60 12.66 8.75
CA THR A 96 8.62 13.39 7.47
C THR A 96 9.55 12.75 6.44
N ASP A 97 10.36 11.79 6.83
CA ASP A 97 11.42 11.19 6.01
C ASP A 97 11.15 9.70 5.75
N THR A 98 10.24 9.44 4.85
CA THR A 98 9.93 8.09 4.38
C THR A 98 10.71 7.77 3.11
N GLN A 99 11.34 6.60 3.07
CA GLN A 99 12.15 6.15 1.94
C GLN A 99 11.44 5.11 1.07
N VAL A 100 10.55 4.30 1.66
CA VAL A 100 9.78 3.28 0.96
C VAL A 100 8.34 3.29 1.45
N PHE A 101 7.40 3.20 0.53
CA PHE A 101 5.98 2.99 0.80
C PHE A 101 5.54 1.61 0.36
N LEU A 102 4.90 0.86 1.25
CA LEU A 102 4.11 -0.32 0.94
C LEU A 102 2.65 0.12 0.85
N ILE A 103 2.04 -0.06 -0.31
CA ILE A 103 0.78 0.60 -0.63
C ILE A 103 -0.32 -0.42 -0.91
N PRO A 104 -1.43 -0.40 -0.15
CA PRO A 104 -2.58 -1.25 -0.41
C PRO A 104 -3.42 -0.72 -1.56
N GLY A 105 -4.14 -1.61 -2.22
CA GLY A 105 -5.11 -1.26 -3.26
C GLY A 105 -6.16 -2.35 -3.42
N LEU A 106 -7.28 -2.02 -4.08
CA LEU A 106 -8.27 -3.01 -4.50
C LEU A 106 -7.76 -3.85 -5.66
N GLY A 107 -6.88 -3.28 -6.48
CA GLY A 107 -6.23 -3.95 -7.61
C GLY A 107 -5.09 -3.08 -8.16
N PHE A 108 -4.26 -3.70 -8.97
CA PHE A 108 -3.15 -3.04 -9.66
C PHE A 108 -3.03 -3.59 -11.09
N THR A 109 -2.42 -2.82 -11.98
CA THR A 109 -1.93 -3.34 -13.26
C THR A 109 -0.44 -3.66 -13.15
N LYS A 110 0.08 -4.44 -14.10
CA LYS A 110 1.52 -4.74 -14.21
C LYS A 110 2.36 -3.50 -14.54
N GLU A 111 1.72 -2.46 -15.07
CA GLU A 111 2.31 -1.14 -15.36
C GLU A 111 2.30 -0.20 -14.16
N GLY A 112 1.88 -0.67 -12.98
CA GLY A 112 1.94 0.11 -11.75
C GLY A 112 0.76 1.03 -11.49
N ILE A 113 -0.34 0.95 -12.27
CA ILE A 113 -1.53 1.74 -12.01
C ILE A 113 -2.31 1.11 -10.86
N ARG A 114 -2.69 1.91 -9.87
CA ARG A 114 -3.39 1.47 -8.67
C ARG A 114 -4.90 1.78 -8.73
N LEU A 115 -5.72 0.82 -8.34
CA LEU A 115 -7.13 1.03 -8.03
C LEU A 115 -7.32 1.19 -6.52
N GLY A 116 -7.43 2.43 -6.07
CA GLY A 116 -7.77 2.75 -4.68
C GLY A 116 -9.28 2.80 -4.44
N ARG A 117 -9.68 3.06 -3.19
CA ARG A 117 -11.09 3.13 -2.74
C ARG A 117 -11.85 4.38 -3.21
N GLY A 118 -11.20 5.32 -3.91
CA GLY A 118 -11.84 6.46 -4.59
C GLY A 118 -11.69 7.82 -3.91
N LYS A 119 -11.11 7.91 -2.72
CA LYS A 119 -10.90 9.20 -2.02
C LYS A 119 -9.62 9.94 -2.43
N GLY A 120 -8.72 9.31 -3.21
CA GLY A 120 -7.45 9.90 -3.66
C GLY A 120 -6.45 10.21 -2.53
N LEU A 121 -6.65 9.63 -1.34
CA LEU A 121 -5.83 9.95 -0.15
C LEU A 121 -4.36 9.55 -0.34
N TYR A 122 -4.11 8.35 -0.89
CA TYR A 122 -2.74 7.91 -1.18
C TYR A 122 -2.09 8.73 -2.29
N ASP A 123 -2.82 9.10 -3.34
CA ASP A 123 -2.26 9.89 -4.44
C ASP A 123 -1.81 11.27 -3.93
N LYS A 124 -2.61 11.90 -3.07
CA LYS A 124 -2.24 13.15 -2.39
C LYS A 124 -1.05 13.00 -1.44
N LEU A 125 -0.96 11.89 -0.71
CA LEU A 125 0.18 11.61 0.17
C LEU A 125 1.44 11.39 -0.66
N LEU A 126 1.40 10.49 -1.63
CA LEU A 126 2.56 10.07 -2.42
C LEU A 126 3.11 11.20 -3.31
N SER A 127 2.28 12.16 -3.72
CA SER A 127 2.75 13.34 -4.46
C SER A 127 3.77 14.19 -3.68
N LYS A 128 3.76 14.11 -2.35
CA LYS A 128 4.71 14.80 -1.47
C LYS A 128 6.06 14.06 -1.33
N TYR A 129 6.12 12.80 -1.77
CA TYR A 129 7.27 11.91 -1.60
C TYR A 129 7.76 11.35 -2.95
N SER A 130 8.09 12.25 -3.87
CA SER A 130 8.45 11.89 -5.26
C SER A 130 9.65 10.94 -5.35
N THR A 131 10.61 11.06 -4.44
CA THR A 131 11.85 10.26 -4.42
C THR A 131 11.73 8.94 -3.64
N ALA A 132 10.67 8.76 -2.87
CA ALA A 132 10.46 7.51 -2.12
C ALA A 132 10.00 6.39 -3.05
N LEU A 133 10.49 5.18 -2.79
CA LEU A 133 10.11 3.97 -3.51
C LEU A 133 8.67 3.58 -3.18
N LYS A 134 7.86 3.29 -4.18
CA LYS A 134 6.44 2.95 -4.08
C LYS A 134 6.20 1.51 -4.52
N ILE A 135 5.85 0.64 -3.58
CA ILE A 135 5.61 -0.78 -3.82
C ILE A 135 4.13 -1.08 -3.60
N GLY A 136 3.40 -1.37 -4.66
CA GLY A 136 2.01 -1.82 -4.59
C GLY A 136 1.94 -3.28 -4.15
N ILE A 137 1.10 -3.57 -3.15
CA ILE A 137 0.88 -4.92 -2.63
C ILE A 137 -0.44 -5.44 -3.17
N CYS A 138 -0.39 -6.53 -3.90
CA CYS A 138 -1.52 -7.05 -4.66
C CYS A 138 -1.58 -8.58 -4.58
N ALA A 139 -2.76 -9.16 -4.44
CA ALA A 139 -2.93 -10.57 -4.71
C ALA A 139 -3.01 -10.81 -6.23
N LYS A 140 -2.48 -11.92 -6.72
CA LYS A 140 -2.50 -12.27 -8.15
C LYS A 140 -3.90 -12.18 -8.76
N LYS A 141 -4.93 -12.62 -8.02
CA LYS A 141 -6.35 -12.53 -8.43
C LYS A 141 -6.86 -11.08 -8.62
N ASN A 142 -6.13 -10.09 -8.13
CA ASN A 142 -6.45 -8.66 -8.20
C ASN A 142 -5.54 -7.89 -9.15
N LEU A 143 -4.66 -8.58 -9.89
CA LEU A 143 -4.02 -8.00 -11.07
C LEU A 143 -5.08 -7.78 -12.14
N LEU A 144 -5.20 -6.56 -12.61
CA LEU A 144 -6.14 -6.14 -13.63
C LEU A 144 -5.38 -5.83 -14.93
N ASP A 145 -5.99 -6.16 -16.06
CA ASP A 145 -5.38 -5.86 -17.36
C ASP A 145 -5.35 -4.35 -17.62
N GLU A 146 -6.38 -3.62 -17.16
CA GLU A 146 -6.50 -2.19 -17.39
C GLU A 146 -7.19 -1.50 -16.21
N ILE A 147 -6.63 -0.36 -15.79
CA ILE A 147 -7.26 0.59 -14.88
C ILE A 147 -7.16 1.98 -15.55
N PRO A 148 -8.28 2.69 -15.77
CA PRO A 148 -8.23 4.04 -16.35
C PRO A 148 -7.38 4.97 -15.47
N MET A 149 -6.32 5.51 -16.02
CA MET A 149 -5.43 6.44 -15.33
C MET A 149 -5.93 7.88 -15.44
N LYS A 150 -5.77 8.66 -14.38
CA LYS A 150 -6.02 10.11 -14.35
C LYS A 150 -4.70 10.83 -14.12
N GLU A 151 -4.65 12.11 -14.48
CA GLU A 151 -3.45 12.94 -14.41
C GLU A 151 -2.81 12.99 -13.00
N HIS A 152 -3.63 12.90 -11.95
CA HIS A 152 -3.19 12.95 -10.55
C HIS A 152 -2.90 11.57 -9.93
N ASP A 153 -3.13 10.47 -10.66
CA ASP A 153 -2.80 9.13 -10.16
C ASP A 153 -1.28 8.94 -10.13
N ILE A 154 -0.76 8.42 -9.03
CA ILE A 154 0.67 8.14 -8.86
C ILE A 154 0.95 6.69 -9.20
N LEU A 155 1.89 6.46 -10.12
CA LEU A 155 2.36 5.12 -10.48
C LEU A 155 3.20 4.52 -9.36
N MET A 156 3.10 3.20 -9.22
CA MET A 156 4.02 2.42 -8.39
C MET A 156 5.35 2.21 -9.13
N ASP A 157 6.44 2.05 -8.37
CA ASP A 157 7.74 1.65 -8.91
C ASP A 157 7.82 0.12 -9.03
N TYR A 158 7.11 -0.59 -8.15
CA TYR A 158 6.97 -2.04 -8.16
C TYR A 158 5.53 -2.45 -7.81
N VAL A 159 5.11 -3.58 -8.36
CA VAL A 159 3.91 -4.31 -7.91
C VAL A 159 4.34 -5.72 -7.49
N LEU A 160 4.02 -6.10 -6.27
CA LEU A 160 4.38 -7.37 -5.66
C LEU A 160 3.14 -8.24 -5.43
N THR A 161 3.16 -9.46 -5.94
CA THR A 161 2.13 -10.48 -5.69
C THR A 161 2.72 -11.64 -4.89
N GLU A 162 1.95 -12.70 -4.68
CA GLU A 162 2.41 -13.92 -4.01
C GLU A 162 3.72 -14.45 -4.59
N ASN A 163 3.80 -14.55 -5.92
CA ASN A 163 4.90 -15.23 -6.63
C ASN A 163 5.60 -14.38 -7.69
N GLU A 164 5.03 -13.22 -8.05
CA GLU A 164 5.55 -12.37 -9.12
C GLU A 164 5.84 -10.98 -8.58
N ASN A 165 6.84 -10.33 -9.14
CA ASN A 165 7.11 -8.91 -8.89
C ASN A 165 7.34 -8.21 -10.24
N PHE A 166 6.75 -7.05 -10.40
CA PHE A 166 6.82 -6.26 -11.62
C PHE A 166 7.53 -4.95 -11.27
N LYS A 167 8.69 -4.73 -11.93
CA LYS A 167 9.40 -3.45 -11.89
C LYS A 167 8.85 -2.57 -12.99
N ILE A 168 8.44 -1.34 -12.65
CA ILE A 168 7.85 -0.38 -13.59
C ILE A 168 8.92 0.60 -14.09
N HIS A 169 9.78 1.06 -13.20
CA HIS A 169 10.87 1.99 -13.53
C HIS A 169 12.18 1.61 -12.83
#